data_38b38a1c8e6e59f53d19333d869e8330
#
_entry.id   38b38a1c8e6e59f53d19333d869e8330
#
_cell.length_a   1.000
_cell.length_b   1.000
_cell.length_c   1.000
_cell.angle_alpha   90.00
_cell.angle_beta   90.00
_cell.angle_gamma   90.00
#
_symmetry.space_group_name_H-M   'P 1'
#
loop_
_entity.id
_entity.type
_entity.pdbx_description
1 polymer ?
#
loop_
_entity_poly.entity_id
_entity_poly.type
_entity_poly.pdbx_seq_one_letter_code
_entity_poly.pdbx_strand_id
1 'polypeptide(L)'
;MMYKQEVTNFYNARTDYDNDATRNRALALFDYTALCSGQFVLDVATGTGNIAIEAAKKVGANGSVLGIDIAVALLKIAQHKIQAENLSNVQLIEADAETYQAEVNQFDAIYCSYAIVLFSNLPTILHNWYHFLKPGSFIAFTCSSQNSYFTSLIVEACAKHGITLPNLHEPLGTQERIQSLLTQAKFSQIEIYPRQLGTYLTLEKAQNRWNGQFWLHPNNPLRELEPEKIRQIKVSYDDGLAALETEQGVWHEELIYYVIARKP
;
A
#
# COMPACT_ATOMS: atom_id res chain seq x y z
N MET A 1 -12.96 5.87 -13.59
CA MET A 1 -13.41 4.49 -13.90
C MET A 1 -12.28 3.61 -14.43
N MET A 2 -11.54 4.02 -15.47
CA MET A 2 -10.48 3.20 -16.10
C MET A 2 -9.36 2.78 -15.14
N TYR A 3 -8.82 3.69 -14.33
CA TYR A 3 -7.75 3.41 -13.38
C TYR A 3 -8.11 2.36 -12.31
N LYS A 4 -9.30 2.49 -11.70
CA LYS A 4 -9.75 1.50 -10.70
C LYS A 4 -9.92 0.11 -11.30
N GLN A 5 -10.40 0.03 -12.54
CA GLN A 5 -10.49 -1.24 -13.24
C GLN A 5 -9.11 -1.86 -13.51
N GLU A 6 -8.10 -1.03 -13.82
CA GLU A 6 -6.72 -1.51 -13.97
C GLU A 6 -6.18 -2.06 -12.65
N VAL A 7 -6.36 -1.35 -11.54
CA VAL A 7 -5.96 -1.82 -10.20
C VAL A 7 -6.66 -3.14 -9.87
N THR A 8 -7.98 -3.21 -10.08
CA THR A 8 -8.76 -4.42 -9.84
C THR A 8 -8.26 -5.60 -10.68
N ASN A 9 -8.05 -5.38 -11.98
CA ASN A 9 -7.57 -6.43 -12.89
C ASN A 9 -6.16 -6.90 -12.51
N PHE A 10 -5.27 -5.95 -12.18
CA PHE A 10 -3.90 -6.25 -11.77
C PHE A 10 -3.87 -7.16 -10.54
N TYR A 11 -4.62 -6.81 -9.48
CA TYR A 11 -4.64 -7.61 -8.25
C TYR A 11 -5.42 -8.93 -8.40
N ASN A 12 -6.50 -8.96 -9.18
CA ASN A 12 -7.22 -10.21 -9.48
C ASN A 12 -6.38 -11.22 -10.28
N ALA A 13 -5.43 -10.75 -11.09
CA ALA A 13 -4.55 -11.61 -11.88
C ALA A 13 -3.31 -12.12 -11.11
N ARG A 14 -3.04 -11.58 -9.91
CA ARG A 14 -1.86 -11.95 -9.12
C ARG A 14 -2.04 -13.24 -8.36
N THR A 15 -1.31 -14.27 -8.77
CA THR A 15 -1.29 -15.60 -8.11
C THR A 15 -0.20 -15.72 -7.04
N ASP A 16 0.79 -14.84 -7.04
CA ASP A 16 1.98 -14.84 -6.18
C ASP A 16 1.89 -13.86 -5.00
N TYR A 17 0.73 -13.22 -4.81
CA TYR A 17 0.58 -12.15 -3.81
C TYR A 17 0.59 -12.68 -2.37
N ASP A 18 0.01 -13.86 -2.12
CA ASP A 18 -0.07 -14.48 -0.80
C ASP A 18 1.20 -15.28 -0.49
N ASN A 19 2.22 -14.61 -0.01
CA ASN A 19 3.50 -15.20 0.37
C ASN A 19 4.01 -14.66 1.72
N ASP A 20 5.00 -15.33 2.30
CA ASP A 20 5.55 -14.98 3.63
C ASP A 20 6.11 -13.56 3.68
N ALA A 21 6.74 -13.08 2.62
CA ALA A 21 7.30 -11.72 2.60
C ALA A 21 6.19 -10.67 2.69
N THR A 22 5.14 -10.80 1.89
CA THR A 22 3.96 -9.91 1.91
C THR A 22 3.27 -9.97 3.28
N ARG A 23 3.09 -11.18 3.82
CA ARG A 23 2.49 -11.39 5.14
C ARG A 23 3.31 -10.74 6.25
N ASN A 24 4.62 -11.01 6.32
CA ASN A 24 5.48 -10.49 7.39
C ASN A 24 5.55 -8.97 7.38
N ARG A 25 5.59 -8.35 6.18
CA ARG A 25 5.53 -6.89 6.04
C ARG A 25 4.22 -6.30 6.56
N ALA A 26 3.09 -6.93 6.24
CA ALA A 26 1.80 -6.47 6.73
C ALA A 26 1.71 -6.60 8.25
N LEU A 27 2.06 -7.75 8.79
CA LEU A 27 1.98 -8.05 10.23
C LEU A 27 2.90 -7.18 11.09
N ALA A 28 3.98 -6.63 10.52
CA ALA A 28 4.85 -5.70 11.22
C ALA A 28 4.15 -4.39 11.65
N LEU A 29 2.96 -4.06 11.14
CA LEU A 29 2.13 -2.97 11.70
C LEU A 29 1.75 -3.22 13.15
N PHE A 30 1.59 -4.48 13.55
CA PHE A 30 1.26 -4.84 14.93
C PHE A 30 2.45 -4.70 15.91
N ASP A 31 3.67 -4.48 15.42
CA ASP A 31 4.82 -4.14 16.27
C ASP A 31 4.68 -2.71 16.86
N TYR A 32 3.87 -1.87 16.23
CA TYR A 32 3.68 -0.45 16.57
C TYR A 32 2.27 -0.14 17.06
N THR A 33 1.36 -1.12 17.06
CA THR A 33 -0.03 -0.94 17.45
C THR A 33 -0.47 -1.99 18.47
N ALA A 34 -1.36 -1.62 19.36
CA ALA A 34 -1.97 -2.54 20.30
C ALA A 34 -3.49 -2.58 20.08
N LEU A 35 -4.01 -3.78 19.80
CA LEU A 35 -5.45 -4.04 19.79
C LEU A 35 -5.85 -4.70 21.12
N CYS A 36 -7.01 -4.30 21.62
CA CYS A 36 -7.61 -4.86 22.82
C CYS A 36 -8.81 -5.74 22.48
N SER A 37 -9.10 -6.70 23.36
CA SER A 37 -10.31 -7.53 23.23
C SER A 37 -11.58 -6.67 23.17
N GLY A 38 -12.50 -7.05 22.28
CA GLY A 38 -13.77 -6.36 22.08
C GLY A 38 -13.75 -5.19 21.11
N GLN A 39 -12.60 -4.83 20.54
CA GLN A 39 -12.49 -3.74 19.57
C GLN A 39 -13.10 -4.10 18.21
N PHE A 40 -13.58 -3.08 17.49
CA PHE A 40 -14.06 -3.17 16.13
C PHE A 40 -13.06 -2.55 15.17
N VAL A 41 -12.54 -3.34 14.23
CA VAL A 41 -11.45 -2.99 13.33
C VAL A 41 -11.91 -2.98 11.88
N LEU A 42 -11.50 -1.97 11.11
CA LEU A 42 -11.62 -1.93 9.64
C LEU A 42 -10.24 -2.20 9.02
N ASP A 43 -10.16 -3.19 8.15
CA ASP A 43 -8.98 -3.47 7.30
C ASP A 43 -9.29 -3.07 5.86
N VAL A 44 -8.74 -1.94 5.45
CA VAL A 44 -8.96 -1.34 4.12
C VAL A 44 -7.97 -1.90 3.12
N ALA A 45 -8.47 -2.36 1.98
CA ALA A 45 -7.72 -3.13 0.99
C ALA A 45 -7.10 -4.38 1.66
N THR A 46 -7.96 -5.17 2.28
CA THR A 46 -7.59 -6.33 3.10
C THR A 46 -6.81 -7.41 2.32
N GLY A 47 -6.93 -7.43 0.99
CA GLY A 47 -6.26 -8.37 0.11
C GLY A 47 -6.55 -9.82 0.51
N THR A 48 -5.50 -10.59 0.80
CA THR A 48 -5.60 -11.98 1.26
C THR A 48 -5.84 -12.13 2.77
N GLY A 49 -6.24 -11.04 3.45
CA GLY A 49 -6.72 -11.04 4.83
C GLY A 49 -5.63 -11.09 5.90
N ASN A 50 -4.38 -10.79 5.58
CA ASN A 50 -3.26 -10.91 6.54
C ASN A 50 -3.47 -10.05 7.79
N ILE A 51 -3.89 -8.79 7.63
CA ILE A 51 -4.21 -7.89 8.76
C ILE A 51 -5.52 -8.33 9.42
N ALA A 52 -6.59 -8.56 8.64
CA ALA A 52 -7.90 -8.91 9.17
C ALA A 52 -7.86 -10.16 10.07
N ILE A 53 -7.16 -11.21 9.64
CA ILE A 53 -7.01 -12.46 10.38
C ILE A 53 -6.26 -12.24 11.70
N GLU A 54 -5.14 -11.54 11.66
CA GLU A 54 -4.36 -11.28 12.87
C GLU A 54 -5.08 -10.32 13.83
N ALA A 55 -5.75 -9.29 13.31
CA ALA A 55 -6.59 -8.40 14.10
C ALA A 55 -7.72 -9.17 14.80
N ALA A 56 -8.39 -10.09 14.10
CA ALA A 56 -9.48 -10.89 14.65
C ALA A 56 -9.03 -11.76 15.83
N LYS A 57 -7.82 -12.33 15.78
CA LYS A 57 -7.23 -13.06 16.91
C LYS A 57 -6.98 -12.16 18.11
N LYS A 58 -6.48 -10.94 17.85
CA LYS A 58 -6.16 -9.96 18.92
C LYS A 58 -7.41 -9.40 19.59
N VAL A 59 -8.45 -9.07 18.82
CA VAL A 59 -9.69 -8.53 19.40
C VAL A 59 -10.59 -9.61 20.01
N GLY A 60 -10.35 -10.89 19.69
CA GLY A 60 -11.05 -12.04 20.27
C GLY A 60 -12.54 -12.10 19.92
N ALA A 61 -13.26 -13.04 20.55
CA ALA A 61 -14.66 -13.34 20.23
C ALA A 61 -15.65 -12.19 20.51
N ASN A 62 -15.28 -11.25 21.38
CA ASN A 62 -16.11 -10.09 21.70
C ASN A 62 -15.85 -8.88 20.77
N GLY A 63 -14.79 -8.93 19.96
CA GLY A 63 -14.48 -7.95 18.95
C GLY A 63 -14.84 -8.45 17.56
N SER A 64 -14.70 -7.58 16.57
CA SER A 64 -14.98 -7.91 15.18
C SER A 64 -14.07 -7.17 14.21
N VAL A 65 -13.86 -7.76 13.05
CA VAL A 65 -13.08 -7.17 11.96
C VAL A 65 -13.90 -7.14 10.69
N LEU A 66 -13.91 -5.99 10.04
CA LEU A 66 -14.43 -5.81 8.70
C LEU A 66 -13.26 -5.62 7.73
N GLY A 67 -13.09 -6.53 6.79
CA GLY A 67 -12.14 -6.40 5.68
C GLY A 67 -12.84 -5.98 4.40
N ILE A 68 -12.39 -4.93 3.76
CA ILE A 68 -12.90 -4.49 2.47
C ILE A 68 -11.81 -4.54 1.41
N ASP A 69 -12.15 -4.98 0.19
CA ASP A 69 -11.23 -4.96 -0.96
C ASP A 69 -12.04 -4.90 -2.26
N ILE A 70 -11.43 -4.36 -3.31
CA ILE A 70 -12.02 -4.30 -4.66
C ILE A 70 -11.68 -5.57 -5.48
N ALA A 71 -10.66 -6.34 -5.06
CA ALA A 71 -10.15 -7.51 -5.76
C ALA A 71 -10.79 -8.80 -5.23
N VAL A 72 -11.84 -9.26 -5.88
CA VAL A 72 -12.62 -10.46 -5.50
C VAL A 72 -11.75 -11.72 -5.40
N ALA A 73 -10.74 -11.86 -6.28
CA ALA A 73 -9.85 -13.03 -6.24
C ALA A 73 -9.07 -13.08 -4.93
N LEU A 74 -8.61 -11.94 -4.41
CA LEU A 74 -7.90 -11.87 -3.13
C LEU A 74 -8.84 -12.14 -1.95
N LEU A 75 -10.07 -11.60 -1.99
CA LEU A 75 -11.09 -11.87 -0.97
C LEU A 75 -11.43 -13.36 -0.85
N LYS A 76 -11.45 -14.09 -1.96
CA LYS A 76 -11.65 -15.56 -1.95
C LYS A 76 -10.53 -16.28 -1.20
N ILE A 77 -9.29 -15.85 -1.39
CA ILE A 77 -8.13 -16.40 -0.64
C ILE A 77 -8.28 -16.08 0.85
N ALA A 78 -8.60 -14.82 1.18
CA ALA A 78 -8.85 -14.41 2.56
C ALA A 78 -9.96 -15.23 3.22
N GLN A 79 -11.08 -15.44 2.52
CA GLN A 79 -12.20 -16.24 3.03
C GLN A 79 -11.80 -17.68 3.35
N HIS A 80 -11.02 -18.33 2.47
CA HIS A 80 -10.52 -19.68 2.73
C HIS A 80 -9.61 -19.73 3.97
N LYS A 81 -8.73 -18.74 4.15
CA LYS A 81 -7.84 -18.65 5.33
C LYS A 81 -8.64 -18.46 6.63
N ILE A 82 -9.64 -17.57 6.60
CA ILE A 82 -10.54 -17.31 7.74
C ILE A 82 -11.28 -18.57 8.14
N GLN A 83 -11.80 -19.33 7.17
CA GLN A 83 -12.48 -20.61 7.43
C GLN A 83 -11.52 -21.66 7.98
N ALA A 84 -10.32 -21.80 7.42
CA ALA A 84 -9.30 -22.73 7.89
C ALA A 84 -8.87 -22.48 9.34
N GLU A 85 -8.89 -21.20 9.77
CA GLU A 85 -8.56 -20.79 11.14
C GLU A 85 -9.79 -20.73 12.08
N ASN A 86 -10.99 -21.09 11.59
CA ASN A 86 -12.24 -21.10 12.33
C ASN A 86 -12.60 -19.73 12.97
N LEU A 87 -12.25 -18.64 12.31
CA LEU A 87 -12.55 -17.29 12.78
C LEU A 87 -13.98 -16.91 12.42
N SER A 88 -14.82 -16.63 13.42
CA SER A 88 -16.23 -16.25 13.25
C SER A 88 -16.46 -14.74 13.37
N ASN A 89 -15.44 -13.97 13.74
CA ASN A 89 -15.49 -12.54 14.01
C ASN A 89 -14.87 -11.69 12.89
N VAL A 90 -14.75 -12.24 11.68
CA VAL A 90 -14.29 -11.52 10.47
C VAL A 90 -15.39 -11.52 9.43
N GLN A 91 -15.70 -10.35 8.91
CA GLN A 91 -16.55 -10.16 7.74
C GLN A 91 -15.72 -9.59 6.59
N LEU A 92 -15.91 -10.11 5.38
CA LEU A 92 -15.29 -9.59 4.16
C LEU A 92 -16.36 -9.00 3.23
N ILE A 93 -16.08 -7.84 2.65
CA ILE A 93 -16.98 -7.16 1.69
C ILE A 93 -16.17 -6.73 0.46
N GLU A 94 -16.69 -7.04 -0.73
CA GLU A 94 -16.23 -6.41 -1.96
C GLU A 94 -16.69 -4.95 -1.97
N ALA A 95 -15.76 -4.01 -1.83
CA ALA A 95 -16.04 -2.59 -1.82
C ALA A 95 -14.84 -1.76 -2.28
N ASP A 96 -15.13 -0.65 -2.96
CA ASP A 96 -14.15 0.38 -3.26
C ASP A 96 -13.99 1.28 -2.03
N ALA A 97 -12.79 1.27 -1.44
CA ALA A 97 -12.45 2.06 -0.26
C ALA A 97 -12.67 3.57 -0.41
N GLU A 98 -12.61 4.10 -1.64
CA GLU A 98 -12.84 5.54 -1.89
C GLU A 98 -14.32 5.93 -1.83
N THR A 99 -15.23 4.98 -2.04
CA THR A 99 -16.68 5.22 -2.01
C THR A 99 -17.37 4.51 -0.86
N TYR A 100 -16.67 3.65 -0.14
CA TYR A 100 -17.21 2.97 1.03
C TYR A 100 -17.63 3.98 2.10
N GLN A 101 -18.81 3.74 2.68
CA GLN A 101 -19.35 4.55 3.76
C GLN A 101 -19.54 3.68 5.00
N ALA A 102 -19.17 4.22 6.14
CA ALA A 102 -19.37 3.63 7.44
C ALA A 102 -20.09 4.61 8.37
N GLU A 103 -20.60 4.12 9.49
CA GLU A 103 -21.16 4.98 10.51
C GLU A 103 -20.07 5.84 11.19
N VAL A 104 -20.49 7.01 11.67
CA VAL A 104 -19.58 7.89 12.44
C VAL A 104 -19.22 7.22 13.76
N ASN A 105 -17.93 7.26 14.12
CA ASN A 105 -17.40 6.67 15.35
C ASN A 105 -17.66 5.16 15.48
N GLN A 106 -17.54 4.43 14.38
CA GLN A 106 -17.79 3.00 14.35
C GLN A 106 -16.57 2.17 14.77
N PHE A 107 -15.37 2.55 14.34
CA PHE A 107 -14.17 1.73 14.49
C PHE A 107 -13.22 2.20 15.57
N ASP A 108 -12.60 1.24 16.27
CA ASP A 108 -11.52 1.44 17.23
C ASP A 108 -10.14 1.49 16.57
N ALA A 109 -10.01 0.92 15.37
CA ALA A 109 -8.80 1.00 14.57
C ALA A 109 -9.13 0.85 13.08
N ILE A 110 -8.37 1.54 12.21
CA ILE A 110 -8.40 1.36 10.77
C ILE A 110 -6.99 1.01 10.30
N TYR A 111 -6.85 -0.09 9.60
CA TYR A 111 -5.60 -0.52 8.97
C TYR A 111 -5.66 -0.39 7.46
N CYS A 112 -4.52 -0.07 6.84
CA CYS A 112 -4.33 -0.12 5.39
C CYS A 112 -2.89 -0.49 5.05
N SER A 113 -2.65 -1.76 4.73
CA SER A 113 -1.30 -2.26 4.45
C SER A 113 -0.99 -2.22 2.95
N TYR A 114 0.02 -1.44 2.55
CA TYR A 114 0.56 -1.36 1.17
C TYR A 114 -0.42 -0.95 0.06
N ALA A 115 -1.54 -0.32 0.38
CA ALA A 115 -2.54 0.08 -0.60
C ALA A 115 -2.81 1.58 -0.66
N ILE A 116 -2.45 2.33 0.38
CA ILE A 116 -2.83 3.75 0.52
C ILE A 116 -2.40 4.62 -0.67
N VAL A 117 -1.28 4.29 -1.32
CA VAL A 117 -0.76 5.02 -2.49
C VAL A 117 -1.58 4.77 -3.77
N LEU A 118 -2.46 3.78 -3.79
CA LEU A 118 -3.34 3.45 -4.91
C LEU A 118 -4.62 4.28 -4.93
N PHE A 119 -4.90 5.03 -3.90
CA PHE A 119 -6.11 5.85 -3.83
C PHE A 119 -5.94 7.16 -4.59
N SER A 120 -6.97 7.53 -5.36
CA SER A 120 -6.94 8.71 -6.21
C SER A 120 -7.10 10.02 -5.44
N ASN A 121 -7.74 9.98 -4.26
CA ASN A 121 -8.01 11.17 -3.44
C ASN A 121 -7.77 10.89 -1.95
N LEU A 122 -6.50 10.94 -1.55
CA LEU A 122 -6.09 10.71 -0.16
C LEU A 122 -6.71 11.69 0.85
N PRO A 123 -6.83 13.01 0.59
CA PRO A 123 -7.50 13.90 1.52
C PRO A 123 -8.94 13.47 1.85
N THR A 124 -9.71 13.07 0.86
CA THR A 124 -11.10 12.58 1.07
C THR A 124 -11.12 11.29 1.86
N ILE A 125 -10.24 10.34 1.56
CA ILE A 125 -10.15 9.06 2.29
C ILE A 125 -9.79 9.28 3.75
N LEU A 126 -8.76 10.06 4.03
CA LEU A 126 -8.34 10.37 5.40
C LEU A 126 -9.42 11.11 6.18
N HIS A 127 -10.16 12.02 5.51
CA HIS A 127 -11.34 12.66 6.10
C HIS A 127 -12.41 11.64 6.48
N ASN A 128 -12.73 10.69 5.59
CA ASN A 128 -13.71 9.64 5.86
C ASN A 128 -13.23 8.73 7.01
N TRP A 129 -11.98 8.29 6.99
CA TRP A 129 -11.42 7.48 8.06
C TRP A 129 -11.44 8.19 9.40
N TYR A 130 -11.16 9.52 9.43
CA TYR A 130 -11.30 10.32 10.63
C TYR A 130 -12.73 10.28 11.19
N HIS A 131 -13.74 10.34 10.34
CA HIS A 131 -15.15 10.25 10.76
C HIS A 131 -15.54 8.84 11.20
N PHE A 132 -15.03 7.80 10.56
CA PHE A 132 -15.32 6.41 10.90
C PHE A 132 -14.70 6.01 12.26
N LEU A 133 -13.59 6.60 12.65
CA LEU A 133 -12.93 6.32 13.92
C LEU A 133 -13.67 6.91 15.10
N LYS A 134 -13.69 6.18 16.22
CA LYS A 134 -14.06 6.71 17.53
C LYS A 134 -13.01 7.72 18.03
N PRO A 135 -13.37 8.68 18.90
CA PRO A 135 -12.39 9.51 19.62
C PRO A 135 -11.37 8.63 20.36
N GLY A 136 -10.10 9.01 20.35
CA GLY A 136 -9.01 8.26 20.96
C GLY A 136 -8.50 7.06 20.15
N SER A 137 -9.17 6.70 19.06
CA SER A 137 -8.81 5.59 18.17
C SER A 137 -7.77 5.99 17.12
N PHE A 138 -7.26 5.04 16.34
CA PHE A 138 -6.13 5.28 15.45
C PHE A 138 -6.31 4.70 14.03
N ILE A 139 -5.57 5.29 13.11
CA ILE A 139 -5.24 4.65 11.82
C ILE A 139 -3.83 4.09 11.88
N ALA A 140 -3.59 2.99 11.17
CA ALA A 140 -2.27 2.43 10.96
C ALA A 140 -2.12 2.00 9.49
N PHE A 141 -1.10 2.50 8.81
CA PHE A 141 -0.87 2.12 7.41
C PHE A 141 0.60 2.03 7.07
N THR A 142 0.91 1.42 5.93
CA THR A 142 2.25 1.41 5.37
C THR A 142 2.28 2.10 4.02
N CYS A 143 3.36 2.83 3.76
CA CYS A 143 3.70 3.35 2.44
C CYS A 143 5.20 3.30 2.22
N SER A 144 5.63 3.29 0.96
CA SER A 144 7.06 3.25 0.63
C SER A 144 7.63 4.65 0.45
N SER A 145 8.94 4.78 0.63
CA SER A 145 9.69 5.98 0.24
C SER A 145 9.56 6.24 -1.27
N GLN A 146 9.59 7.51 -1.66
CA GLN A 146 9.54 7.92 -3.07
C GLN A 146 10.68 7.34 -3.92
N ASN A 147 11.77 6.88 -3.30
CA ASN A 147 12.93 6.29 -3.98
C ASN A 147 12.87 4.76 -4.03
N SER A 148 11.96 4.13 -3.29
CA SER A 148 11.86 2.67 -3.25
C SER A 148 11.55 2.08 -4.63
N TYR A 149 12.00 0.84 -4.85
CA TYR A 149 11.72 0.04 -6.05
C TYR A 149 12.20 0.69 -7.36
N PHE A 150 13.30 1.44 -7.33
CA PHE A 150 13.81 2.20 -8.48
C PHE A 150 12.83 3.23 -9.06
N THR A 151 11.83 3.63 -8.30
CA THR A 151 10.78 4.56 -8.75
C THR A 151 11.36 5.86 -9.31
N SER A 152 12.27 6.50 -8.58
CA SER A 152 12.92 7.74 -9.02
C SER A 152 13.71 7.56 -10.32
N LEU A 153 14.41 6.43 -10.47
CA LEU A 153 15.17 6.14 -11.69
C LEU A 153 14.26 5.95 -12.92
N ILE A 154 13.09 5.33 -12.73
CA ILE A 154 12.09 5.19 -13.80
C ILE A 154 11.53 6.57 -14.19
N VAL A 155 11.23 7.41 -13.19
CA VAL A 155 10.77 8.80 -13.43
C VAL A 155 11.83 9.60 -14.20
N GLU A 156 13.10 9.50 -13.80
CA GLU A 156 14.23 10.15 -14.49
C GLU A 156 14.42 9.65 -15.91
N ALA A 157 14.31 8.32 -16.11
CA ALA A 157 14.40 7.74 -17.45
C ALA A 157 13.29 8.28 -18.37
N CYS A 158 12.06 8.41 -17.87
CA CYS A 158 10.96 9.04 -18.60
C CYS A 158 11.24 10.51 -18.93
N ALA A 159 11.77 11.27 -17.98
CA ALA A 159 12.09 12.68 -18.16
C ALA A 159 13.13 12.92 -19.25
N LYS A 160 14.13 12.06 -19.41
CA LYS A 160 15.10 12.10 -20.54
C LYS A 160 14.43 12.00 -21.92
N HIS A 161 13.21 11.47 -21.98
CA HIS A 161 12.42 11.34 -23.20
C HIS A 161 11.26 12.36 -23.28
N GLY A 162 11.28 13.40 -22.44
CA GLY A 162 10.27 14.46 -22.44
C GLY A 162 8.93 14.05 -21.79
N ILE A 163 8.91 13.00 -20.98
CA ILE A 163 7.70 12.47 -20.35
C ILE A 163 7.75 12.77 -18.86
N THR A 164 6.75 13.49 -18.37
CA THR A 164 6.55 13.72 -16.93
C THR A 164 5.76 12.56 -16.34
N LEU A 165 6.45 11.61 -15.72
CA LEU A 165 5.83 10.48 -15.05
C LEU A 165 5.61 10.82 -13.56
N PRO A 166 4.37 10.77 -13.03
CA PRO A 166 4.14 11.00 -11.61
C PRO A 166 4.78 9.88 -10.77
N ASN A 167 5.36 10.24 -9.62
CA ASN A 167 5.92 9.24 -8.72
C ASN A 167 4.79 8.45 -8.04
N LEU A 168 4.90 7.11 -8.02
CA LEU A 168 3.87 6.22 -7.45
C LEU A 168 3.62 6.44 -5.95
N HIS A 169 4.62 6.96 -5.24
CA HIS A 169 4.57 7.13 -3.80
C HIS A 169 4.13 8.53 -3.36
N GLU A 170 3.89 9.45 -4.31
CA GLU A 170 3.25 10.73 -4.00
C GLU A 170 1.73 10.55 -3.77
N PRO A 171 1.16 11.32 -2.85
CA PRO A 171 1.71 12.43 -2.06
C PRO A 171 2.39 12.02 -0.73
N LEU A 172 2.55 10.75 -0.46
CA LEU A 172 3.21 10.24 0.75
C LEU A 172 4.75 10.28 0.61
N GLY A 173 5.44 9.22 0.39
CA GLY A 173 6.83 9.09 -0.03
C GLY A 173 7.94 9.71 0.83
N THR A 174 7.64 10.68 1.71
CA THR A 174 8.54 11.25 2.72
C THR A 174 7.84 11.45 4.06
N GLN A 175 8.62 11.52 5.16
CA GLN A 175 8.04 11.71 6.50
C GLN A 175 7.34 13.06 6.62
N GLU A 176 7.89 14.13 6.03
CA GLU A 176 7.32 15.48 6.06
C GLU A 176 5.97 15.53 5.35
N ARG A 177 5.84 14.87 4.20
CA ARG A 177 4.57 14.80 3.45
C ARG A 177 3.52 14.02 4.22
N ILE A 178 3.89 12.87 4.80
CA ILE A 178 3.02 12.05 5.64
C ILE A 178 2.51 12.89 6.82
N GLN A 179 3.43 13.53 7.56
CA GLN A 179 3.11 14.39 8.70
C GLN A 179 2.15 15.51 8.31
N SER A 180 2.45 16.22 7.22
CA SER A 180 1.63 17.32 6.72
C SER A 180 0.22 16.88 6.35
N LEU A 181 0.10 15.77 5.59
CA LEU A 181 -1.18 15.25 5.12
C LEU A 181 -2.08 14.81 6.28
N LEU A 182 -1.52 14.10 7.27
CA LEU A 182 -2.26 13.64 8.43
C LEU A 182 -2.67 14.79 9.35
N THR A 183 -1.82 15.79 9.52
CA THR A 183 -2.15 17.01 10.28
C THR A 183 -3.31 17.77 9.62
N GLN A 184 -3.29 17.92 8.29
CA GLN A 184 -4.39 18.52 7.54
C GLN A 184 -5.70 17.74 7.68
N ALA A 185 -5.62 16.40 7.78
CA ALA A 185 -6.76 15.53 8.04
C ALA A 185 -7.18 15.48 9.53
N LYS A 186 -6.61 16.34 10.39
CA LYS A 186 -6.90 16.53 11.82
C LYS A 186 -6.44 15.38 12.72
N PHE A 187 -5.61 14.47 12.24
CA PHE A 187 -4.98 13.47 13.09
C PHE A 187 -3.90 14.10 13.98
N SER A 188 -3.69 13.52 15.13
CA SER A 188 -2.67 13.90 16.14
C SER A 188 -1.81 12.69 16.51
N GLN A 189 -0.79 12.91 17.35
CA GLN A 189 0.12 11.85 17.80
C GLN A 189 0.57 10.97 16.64
N ILE A 190 1.12 11.66 15.59
CA ILE A 190 1.56 11.00 14.37
C ILE A 190 2.95 10.41 14.61
N GLU A 191 3.05 9.11 14.49
CA GLU A 191 4.28 8.33 14.67
C GLU A 191 4.64 7.69 13.33
N ILE A 192 5.89 7.84 12.90
CA ILE A 192 6.39 7.32 11.62
C ILE A 192 7.64 6.51 11.88
N TYR A 193 7.60 5.22 11.61
CA TYR A 193 8.69 4.28 11.85
C TYR A 193 9.27 3.80 10.50
N PRO A 194 10.45 4.31 10.08
CA PRO A 194 11.09 3.85 8.86
C PRO A 194 11.73 2.47 9.08
N ARG A 195 11.53 1.55 8.14
CA ARG A 195 12.24 0.27 8.05
C ARG A 195 12.88 0.11 6.69
N GLN A 196 14.21 -0.06 6.69
CA GLN A 196 14.95 -0.36 5.46
C GLN A 196 15.01 -1.88 5.25
N LEU A 197 14.41 -2.34 4.16
CA LEU A 197 14.39 -3.74 3.72
C LEU A 197 15.16 -3.93 2.40
N GLY A 198 15.85 -2.88 1.94
CA GLY A 198 16.60 -2.90 0.70
C GLY A 198 17.73 -3.93 0.70
N THR A 199 18.16 -4.30 -0.49
CA THR A 199 19.24 -5.27 -0.71
C THR A 199 20.01 -4.94 -1.98
N TYR A 200 21.25 -5.43 -2.09
CA TYR A 200 21.99 -5.38 -3.34
C TYR A 200 21.49 -6.44 -4.32
N LEU A 201 21.26 -6.06 -5.55
CA LEU A 201 20.90 -6.92 -6.66
C LEU A 201 22.02 -6.96 -7.70
N THR A 202 22.19 -8.07 -8.39
CA THR A 202 23.00 -8.06 -9.62
C THR A 202 22.36 -7.10 -10.64
N LEU A 203 23.15 -6.53 -11.54
CA LEU A 203 22.65 -5.62 -12.56
C LEU A 203 21.50 -6.25 -13.36
N GLU A 204 21.62 -7.50 -13.75
CA GLU A 204 20.57 -8.26 -14.46
C GLU A 204 19.27 -8.32 -13.66
N LYS A 205 19.36 -8.64 -12.36
CA LYS A 205 18.16 -8.68 -11.48
C LYS A 205 17.54 -7.30 -11.32
N ALA A 206 18.35 -6.25 -11.24
CA ALA A 206 17.87 -4.87 -11.16
C ALA A 206 17.15 -4.45 -12.47
N GLN A 207 17.72 -4.76 -13.63
CA GLN A 207 17.11 -4.50 -14.94
C GLN A 207 15.76 -5.22 -15.11
N ASN A 208 15.63 -6.44 -14.55
CA ASN A 208 14.38 -7.20 -14.56
C ASN A 208 13.31 -6.64 -13.60
N ARG A 209 13.63 -5.63 -12.78
CA ARG A 209 12.66 -4.88 -11.96
C ARG A 209 11.94 -3.76 -12.72
N TRP A 210 12.20 -3.59 -14.01
CA TRP A 210 11.46 -2.65 -14.83
C TRP A 210 9.96 -2.93 -14.77
N ASN A 211 9.20 -1.96 -14.29
CA ASN A 211 7.73 -2.05 -14.16
C ASN A 211 6.99 -0.89 -14.82
N GLY A 212 7.66 -0.10 -15.65
CA GLY A 212 7.06 1.07 -16.30
C GLY A 212 5.76 0.75 -17.05
N GLN A 213 5.64 -0.45 -17.62
CA GLN A 213 4.40 -0.91 -18.26
C GLN A 213 3.23 -1.15 -17.28
N PHE A 214 3.49 -1.32 -15.98
CA PHE A 214 2.51 -1.54 -14.93
C PHE A 214 2.46 -0.38 -13.93
N TRP A 215 2.69 0.85 -14.40
CA TRP A 215 2.68 2.03 -13.56
C TRP A 215 1.25 2.35 -13.11
N LEU A 216 0.87 1.82 -11.95
CA LEU A 216 -0.48 1.97 -11.39
C LEU A 216 -0.68 3.37 -10.79
N HIS A 217 -0.91 4.34 -11.68
CA HIS A 217 -1.22 5.73 -11.31
C HIS A 217 -2.34 6.26 -12.19
N PRO A 218 -3.32 7.04 -11.66
CA PRO A 218 -4.43 7.56 -12.47
C PRO A 218 -3.95 8.40 -13.66
N ASN A 219 -2.87 9.17 -13.49
CA ASN A 219 -2.28 10.03 -14.52
C ASN A 219 -1.03 9.36 -15.14
N ASN A 220 -1.12 8.11 -15.56
CA ASN A 220 0.00 7.40 -16.19
C ASN A 220 0.09 7.70 -17.70
N PRO A 221 1.07 8.51 -18.15
CA PRO A 221 1.24 8.82 -19.57
C PRO A 221 1.80 7.66 -20.40
N LEU A 222 2.37 6.63 -19.75
CA LEU A 222 2.97 5.49 -20.45
C LEU A 222 1.94 4.62 -21.16
N ARG A 223 0.64 4.73 -20.80
CA ARG A 223 -0.45 3.96 -21.41
C ARG A 223 -0.63 4.27 -22.90
N GLU A 224 -0.31 5.49 -23.30
CA GLU A 224 -0.55 6.00 -24.66
C GLU A 224 0.70 5.96 -25.53
N LEU A 225 1.82 5.44 -25.00
CA LEU A 225 3.08 5.40 -25.73
C LEU A 225 3.19 4.17 -26.63
N GLU A 226 3.75 4.39 -27.81
CA GLU A 226 4.11 3.31 -28.71
C GLU A 226 5.18 2.38 -28.07
N PRO A 227 5.14 1.06 -28.34
CA PRO A 227 6.08 0.09 -27.78
C PRO A 227 7.55 0.46 -27.99
N GLU A 228 7.88 1.09 -29.11
CA GLU A 228 9.25 1.55 -29.40
C GLU A 228 9.71 2.62 -28.42
N LYS A 229 8.81 3.57 -28.05
CA LYS A 229 9.13 4.61 -27.09
C LYS A 229 9.37 4.02 -25.69
N ILE A 230 8.56 3.04 -25.28
CA ILE A 230 8.75 2.30 -24.02
C ILE A 230 10.11 1.60 -24.00
N ARG A 231 10.52 0.96 -25.11
CA ARG A 231 11.85 0.33 -25.21
C ARG A 231 12.99 1.34 -25.06
N GLN A 232 12.89 2.52 -25.69
CA GLN A 232 13.88 3.58 -25.55
C GLN A 232 14.00 4.08 -24.10
N ILE A 233 12.88 4.25 -23.40
CA ILE A 233 12.86 4.63 -21.99
C ILE A 233 13.52 3.54 -21.15
N LYS A 234 13.21 2.27 -21.42
CA LYS A 234 13.86 1.15 -20.72
C LYS A 234 15.37 1.11 -20.91
N VAL A 235 15.88 1.41 -22.09
CA VAL A 235 17.33 1.54 -22.31
C VAL A 235 17.92 2.63 -21.41
N SER A 236 17.28 3.80 -21.33
CA SER A 236 17.74 4.87 -20.43
C SER A 236 17.68 4.49 -18.94
N TYR A 237 16.73 3.65 -18.55
CA TYR A 237 16.66 3.06 -17.20
C TYR A 237 17.82 2.08 -16.96
N ASP A 238 18.09 1.19 -17.92
CA ASP A 238 19.18 0.20 -17.83
C ASP A 238 20.55 0.89 -17.76
N ASP A 239 20.77 1.95 -18.56
CA ASP A 239 21.98 2.79 -18.50
C ASP A 239 22.13 3.47 -17.11
N GLY A 240 21.01 3.95 -16.56
CA GLY A 240 20.98 4.52 -15.22
C GLY A 240 21.35 3.51 -14.13
N LEU A 241 20.87 2.27 -14.23
CA LEU A 241 21.25 1.19 -13.31
C LEU A 241 22.73 0.84 -13.44
N ALA A 242 23.25 0.73 -14.66
CA ALA A 242 24.68 0.43 -14.88
C ALA A 242 25.59 1.51 -14.26
N ALA A 243 25.16 2.78 -14.29
CA ALA A 243 25.89 3.87 -13.64
C ALA A 243 25.88 3.82 -12.10
N LEU A 244 24.92 3.08 -11.52
CA LEU A 244 24.79 2.88 -10.05
C LEU A 244 25.41 1.57 -9.56
N GLU A 245 25.94 0.75 -10.47
CA GLU A 245 26.53 -0.54 -10.09
C GLU A 245 27.84 -0.35 -9.29
N THR A 246 27.96 -1.10 -8.21
CA THR A 246 29.13 -1.18 -7.35
C THR A 246 29.66 -2.61 -7.31
N GLU A 247 30.77 -2.85 -6.61
CA GLU A 247 31.27 -4.23 -6.37
C GLU A 247 30.25 -5.13 -5.67
N GLN A 248 29.30 -4.55 -4.90
CA GLN A 248 28.23 -5.31 -4.24
C GLN A 248 27.00 -5.51 -5.15
N GLY A 249 26.94 -4.84 -6.29
CA GLY A 249 25.81 -4.76 -7.21
C GLY A 249 25.10 -3.41 -7.13
N VAL A 250 23.84 -3.37 -7.55
CA VAL A 250 22.98 -2.19 -7.53
C VAL A 250 22.12 -2.21 -6.27
N TRP A 251 22.14 -1.14 -5.49
CA TRP A 251 21.29 -1.00 -4.30
C TRP A 251 19.84 -0.85 -4.70
N HIS A 252 19.02 -1.84 -4.33
CA HIS A 252 17.57 -1.80 -4.50
C HIS A 252 16.95 -1.31 -3.19
N GLU A 253 16.61 -0.03 -3.15
CA GLU A 253 15.99 0.54 -1.97
C GLU A 253 14.56 0.00 -1.77
N GLU A 254 14.27 -0.40 -0.54
CA GLU A 254 12.94 -0.74 -0.07
C GLU A 254 12.77 -0.16 1.34
N LEU A 255 12.61 1.17 1.40
CA LEU A 255 12.33 1.89 2.65
C LEU A 255 10.83 2.02 2.82
N ILE A 256 10.31 1.42 3.88
CA ILE A 256 8.90 1.39 4.22
C ILE A 256 8.67 2.27 5.45
N TYR A 257 7.66 3.11 5.40
CA TYR A 257 7.15 3.84 6.56
C TYR A 257 5.95 3.10 7.15
N TYR A 258 6.05 2.74 8.43
CA TYR A 258 4.93 2.28 9.24
C TYR A 258 4.39 3.50 9.99
N VAL A 259 3.16 3.85 9.74
CA VAL A 259 2.58 5.12 10.17
C VAL A 259 1.38 4.87 11.06
N ILE A 260 1.38 5.49 12.23
CA ILE A 260 0.26 5.47 13.18
C ILE A 260 -0.17 6.91 13.44
N ALA A 261 -1.47 7.17 13.45
CA ALA A 261 -1.99 8.48 13.80
C ALA A 261 -3.34 8.36 14.54
N ARG A 262 -3.58 9.21 15.51
CA ARG A 262 -4.76 9.12 16.39
C ARG A 262 -5.77 10.20 16.06
N LYS A 263 -7.06 9.84 16.18
CA LYS A 263 -8.14 10.81 16.30
C LYS A 263 -8.18 11.30 17.75
N PRO A 264 -8.08 12.64 17.99
CA PRO A 264 -8.20 13.21 19.34
C PRO A 264 -9.50 12.86 20.04
#